data_c9d79e1956c9ddd392980bec189e6f48
#
_entry.id   c9d79e1956c9ddd392980bec189e6f48
#
_cell.length_a   1.000
_cell.length_b   1.000
_cell.length_c   1.000
_cell.angle_alpha   90.00
_cell.angle_beta   90.00
_cell.angle_gamma   90.00
#
_symmetry.space_group_name_H-M   'P 1'
#
loop_
_entity.id
_entity.type
_entity.pdbx_description
1 polymer ?
#
loop_
_entity_poly.entity_id
_entity_poly.type
_entity_poly.pdbx_seq_one_letter_code
_entity_poly.pdbx_strand_id
1 'polypeptide(L)'
;LGGGWPLTETERASLTEALHAPGGAEPEGLALLRRMAGRSPRQVSDLEALETLLGRRLRISPSQLEKYYTCRYGYFLQYVLGLRPRKRAELSADQSGTLMHWVLQMALDPHPGPDNPCAGLQPFLDLDDEAMAVLAGLLVEEYAKRYLPEDTARFAYLLSRLKKSMTGLLCYLRDEQRQSSFKPVACELKIGPGEDAVRGQTYCLSDGRTVQLIGTVD
;
A
#
# COMPACT_ATOMS: atom_id res chain seq x y z
N LEU A 1 11.31 -24.25 -9.51
CA LEU A 1 10.92 -25.36 -10.40
C LEU A 1 9.57 -26.01 -10.04
N GLY A 2 8.98 -25.68 -8.93
CA GLY A 2 7.78 -26.39 -8.43
C GLY A 2 6.41 -25.77 -8.78
N GLY A 3 6.32 -24.66 -9.42
CA GLY A 3 5.05 -23.95 -9.40
C GLY A 3 4.45 -23.48 -10.71
N GLY A 4 5.02 -23.74 -11.84
CA GLY A 4 4.45 -23.14 -13.05
C GLY A 4 4.83 -23.75 -14.39
N TRP A 5 5.69 -24.75 -14.43
CA TRP A 5 6.05 -25.39 -15.69
C TRP A 5 5.15 -26.63 -15.89
N PRO A 6 4.35 -26.68 -16.96
CA PRO A 6 3.53 -27.85 -17.24
C PRO A 6 4.41 -28.97 -17.76
N LEU A 7 5.03 -29.73 -16.84
CA LEU A 7 5.75 -30.95 -17.18
C LEU A 7 4.76 -32.07 -17.40
N THR A 8 4.91 -32.81 -18.48
CA THR A 8 4.22 -34.07 -18.71
C THR A 8 4.65 -35.12 -17.67
N GLU A 9 3.87 -36.16 -17.48
CA GLU A 9 4.16 -37.19 -16.51
C GLU A 9 5.50 -37.92 -16.80
N THR A 10 5.81 -38.10 -18.08
CA THR A 10 7.10 -38.64 -18.58
C THR A 10 8.30 -37.73 -18.25
N GLU A 11 8.15 -36.43 -18.43
CA GLU A 11 9.21 -35.47 -18.09
C GLU A 11 9.44 -35.39 -16.57
N ARG A 12 8.37 -35.51 -15.78
CA ARG A 12 8.49 -35.62 -14.31
C ARG A 12 9.23 -36.87 -13.89
N ALA A 13 8.90 -38.01 -14.50
CA ALA A 13 9.57 -39.28 -14.22
C ALA A 13 11.07 -39.21 -14.55
N SER A 14 11.42 -38.71 -15.76
CA SER A 14 12.80 -38.56 -16.20
C SER A 14 13.59 -37.56 -15.32
N LEU A 15 12.97 -36.46 -14.89
CA LEU A 15 13.59 -35.51 -13.95
C LEU A 15 13.80 -36.11 -12.57
N THR A 16 12.84 -36.92 -12.11
CA THR A 16 12.93 -37.62 -10.84
C THR A 16 14.05 -38.64 -10.87
N GLU A 17 14.19 -39.40 -11.96
CA GLU A 17 15.27 -40.36 -12.16
C GLU A 17 16.64 -39.68 -12.27
N ALA A 18 16.73 -38.57 -13.00
CA ALA A 18 17.97 -37.78 -13.12
C ALA A 18 18.43 -37.13 -11.81
N LEU A 19 17.51 -36.88 -10.87
CA LEU A 19 17.80 -36.32 -9.54
C LEU A 19 18.16 -37.37 -8.50
N HIS A 20 18.09 -38.68 -8.83
CA HIS A 20 18.54 -39.74 -7.92
C HIS A 20 20.06 -39.90 -7.97
N ALA A 21 20.71 -39.74 -6.85
CA ALA A 21 22.13 -39.97 -6.75
C ALA A 21 22.48 -41.49 -6.88
N PRO A 22 23.51 -41.87 -7.66
CA PRO A 22 24.01 -43.24 -7.63
C PRO A 22 24.54 -43.53 -6.21
N GLY A 23 23.86 -44.41 -5.47
CA GLY A 23 24.28 -44.79 -4.13
C GLY A 23 23.23 -44.72 -3.02
N GLY A 24 21.97 -44.44 -3.37
CA GLY A 24 20.83 -44.63 -2.47
C GLY A 24 20.49 -43.51 -1.48
N ALA A 25 21.24 -42.42 -1.47
CA ALA A 25 20.84 -41.23 -0.72
C ALA A 25 19.96 -40.34 -1.61
N GLU A 26 18.76 -40.01 -1.14
CA GLU A 26 17.87 -39.09 -1.87
C GLU A 26 18.51 -37.69 -1.94
N PRO A 27 18.71 -37.12 -3.16
CA PRO A 27 19.23 -35.76 -3.28
C PRO A 27 18.36 -34.78 -2.50
N GLU A 28 19.00 -33.86 -1.79
CA GLU A 28 18.31 -32.85 -0.98
C GLU A 28 17.24 -32.06 -1.78
N GLY A 29 17.49 -31.82 -3.07
CA GLY A 29 16.55 -31.20 -3.98
C GLY A 29 15.30 -32.04 -4.25
N LEU A 30 15.43 -33.38 -4.33
CA LEU A 30 14.28 -34.29 -4.51
C LEU A 30 13.44 -34.40 -3.24
N ALA A 31 14.09 -34.48 -2.08
CA ALA A 31 13.43 -34.44 -0.77
C ALA A 31 12.64 -33.14 -0.61
N LEU A 32 13.20 -32.01 -1.05
CA LEU A 32 12.50 -30.73 -1.04
C LEU A 32 11.30 -30.73 -1.99
N LEU A 33 11.44 -31.23 -3.22
CA LEU A 33 10.35 -31.32 -4.20
C LEU A 33 9.21 -32.23 -3.71
N ARG A 34 9.51 -33.37 -3.10
CA ARG A 34 8.51 -34.26 -2.50
C ARG A 34 7.79 -33.58 -1.32
N ARG A 35 8.52 -32.87 -0.47
CA ARG A 35 7.94 -32.07 0.61
C ARG A 35 7.04 -30.95 0.08
N MET A 36 7.35 -30.38 -1.07
CA MET A 36 6.51 -29.38 -1.73
C MET A 36 5.29 -29.99 -2.44
N ALA A 37 5.46 -31.12 -3.14
CA ALA A 37 4.40 -31.81 -3.85
C ALA A 37 3.34 -32.44 -2.92
N GLY A 38 3.75 -32.92 -1.75
CA GLY A 38 2.86 -33.50 -0.73
C GLY A 38 2.12 -32.50 0.14
N ARG A 39 2.23 -31.18 -0.14
CA ARG A 39 1.54 -30.17 0.65
C ARG A 39 0.10 -29.99 0.16
N SER A 40 -0.84 -30.60 0.85
CA SER A 40 -2.22 -30.14 0.88
C SER A 40 -2.25 -28.64 1.23
N PRO A 41 -3.20 -27.86 0.68
CA PRO A 41 -3.37 -26.47 1.08
C PRO A 41 -3.48 -26.44 2.61
N ARG A 42 -2.49 -25.84 3.27
CA ARG A 42 -2.46 -25.78 4.74
C ARG A 42 -3.59 -24.87 5.16
N GLN A 43 -4.52 -25.43 5.89
CA GLN A 43 -5.58 -24.70 6.57
C GLN A 43 -5.20 -24.59 8.04
N VAL A 44 -5.36 -23.42 8.60
CA VAL A 44 -5.29 -23.24 10.06
C VAL A 44 -6.65 -23.68 10.58
N SER A 45 -6.70 -24.88 11.16
CA SER A 45 -7.93 -25.49 11.71
C SER A 45 -8.16 -25.15 13.19
N ASP A 46 -7.15 -24.60 13.85
CA ASP A 46 -7.24 -24.18 15.23
C ASP A 46 -7.97 -22.83 15.32
N LEU A 47 -9.22 -22.87 15.78
CA LEU A 47 -10.09 -21.70 15.91
C LEU A 47 -9.60 -20.74 16.99
N GLU A 48 -9.02 -21.25 18.08
CA GLU A 48 -8.49 -20.43 19.18
C GLU A 48 -7.26 -19.64 18.72
N ALA A 49 -6.38 -20.28 17.94
CA ALA A 49 -5.25 -19.59 17.30
C ALA A 49 -5.72 -18.54 16.29
N LEU A 50 -6.76 -18.82 15.51
CA LEU A 50 -7.34 -17.84 14.58
C LEU A 50 -7.98 -16.66 15.31
N GLU A 51 -8.71 -16.89 16.39
CA GLU A 51 -9.28 -15.82 17.20
C GLU A 51 -8.20 -14.96 17.86
N THR A 52 -7.10 -15.57 18.28
CA THR A 52 -5.94 -14.84 18.84
C THR A 52 -5.26 -13.97 17.80
N LEU A 53 -5.09 -14.47 16.57
CA LEU A 53 -4.40 -13.75 15.49
C LEU A 53 -5.27 -12.67 14.82
N LEU A 54 -6.56 -12.95 14.61
CA LEU A 54 -7.45 -12.12 13.81
C LEU A 54 -8.51 -11.39 14.65
N GLY A 55 -8.73 -11.84 15.88
CA GLY A 55 -9.83 -11.37 16.71
C GLY A 55 -11.20 -11.81 16.18
N ARG A 56 -12.23 -11.58 16.99
CA ARG A 56 -13.62 -11.86 16.57
C ARG A 56 -14.19 -10.80 15.62
N ARG A 57 -13.58 -9.63 15.59
CA ARG A 57 -13.97 -8.50 14.72
C ARG A 57 -12.86 -8.24 13.70
N LEU A 58 -13.06 -8.72 12.50
CA LEU A 58 -12.11 -8.52 11.42
C LEU A 58 -12.41 -7.20 10.69
N ARG A 59 -11.39 -6.35 10.55
CA ARG A 59 -11.43 -5.12 9.75
C ARG A 59 -10.62 -5.33 8.49
N ILE A 60 -11.24 -5.13 7.33
CA ILE A 60 -10.62 -5.40 6.03
C ILE A 60 -10.74 -4.14 5.16
N SER A 61 -9.62 -3.70 4.62
CA SER A 61 -9.56 -2.67 3.59
C SER A 61 -9.75 -3.28 2.19
N PRO A 62 -10.13 -2.50 1.17
CA PRO A 62 -10.22 -2.98 -0.21
C PRO A 62 -8.90 -3.60 -0.71
N SER A 63 -7.76 -2.98 -0.42
CA SER A 63 -6.44 -3.49 -0.79
C SER A 63 -6.08 -4.82 -0.10
N GLN A 64 -6.53 -5.02 1.13
CA GLN A 64 -6.39 -6.31 1.81
C GLN A 64 -7.21 -7.40 1.15
N LEU A 65 -8.44 -7.08 0.73
CA LEU A 65 -9.33 -7.99 0.03
C LEU A 65 -8.74 -8.38 -1.33
N GLU A 66 -8.28 -7.42 -2.11
CA GLU A 66 -7.58 -7.65 -3.37
C GLU A 66 -6.36 -8.56 -3.18
N LYS A 67 -5.53 -8.30 -2.17
CA LYS A 67 -4.36 -9.14 -1.85
C LYS A 67 -4.75 -10.56 -1.50
N TYR A 68 -5.85 -10.76 -0.76
CA TYR A 68 -6.37 -12.07 -0.42
C TYR A 68 -6.77 -12.88 -1.65
N TYR A 69 -7.47 -12.25 -2.60
CA TYR A 69 -7.87 -12.92 -3.85
C TYR A 69 -6.69 -13.18 -4.77
N THR A 70 -5.72 -12.27 -4.81
CA THR A 70 -4.51 -12.44 -5.63
C THR A 70 -3.60 -13.53 -5.08
N CYS A 71 -3.33 -13.53 -3.77
CA CYS A 71 -2.44 -14.50 -3.12
C CYS A 71 -2.74 -14.63 -1.64
N ARG A 72 -3.45 -15.68 -1.24
CA ARG A 72 -3.80 -15.96 0.16
C ARG A 72 -2.59 -16.08 1.08
N TYR A 73 -1.51 -16.70 0.57
CA TYR A 73 -0.25 -16.81 1.32
C TYR A 73 0.41 -15.45 1.53
N GLY A 74 0.46 -14.63 0.51
CA GLY A 74 0.95 -13.25 0.61
C GLY A 74 0.12 -12.40 1.58
N TYR A 75 -1.20 -12.55 1.56
CA TYR A 75 -2.09 -11.93 2.54
C TYR A 75 -1.75 -12.35 3.97
N PHE A 76 -1.62 -13.66 4.21
CA PHE A 76 -1.26 -14.20 5.52
C PHE A 76 0.06 -13.64 6.04
N LEU A 77 1.11 -13.64 5.21
CA LEU A 77 2.41 -13.11 5.61
C LEU A 77 2.34 -11.61 5.94
N GLN A 78 1.68 -10.84 5.09
CA GLN A 78 1.69 -9.37 5.17
C GLN A 78 0.72 -8.83 6.24
N TYR A 79 -0.50 -9.36 6.31
CA TYR A 79 -1.58 -8.79 7.13
C TYR A 79 -1.89 -9.57 8.39
N VAL A 80 -1.63 -10.87 8.43
CA VAL A 80 -1.82 -11.69 9.64
C VAL A 80 -0.54 -11.73 10.46
N LEU A 81 0.61 -12.03 9.84
CA LEU A 81 1.91 -12.06 10.52
C LEU A 81 2.63 -10.70 10.57
N GLY A 82 2.14 -9.68 9.88
CA GLY A 82 2.73 -8.35 9.89
C GLY A 82 4.11 -8.25 9.25
N LEU A 83 4.51 -9.22 8.42
CA LEU A 83 5.80 -9.23 7.75
C LEU A 83 5.86 -8.14 6.69
N ARG A 84 6.92 -7.35 6.72
CA ARG A 84 7.17 -6.28 5.74
C ARG A 84 8.48 -6.55 5.01
N PRO A 85 8.55 -6.30 3.68
CA PRO A 85 9.81 -6.35 2.98
C PRO A 85 10.78 -5.32 3.56
N ARG A 86 12.08 -5.64 3.56
CA ARG A 86 13.11 -4.71 4.00
C ARG A 86 13.11 -3.47 3.09
N LYS A 87 12.93 -2.30 3.68
CA LYS A 87 13.02 -1.04 2.93
C LYS A 87 14.45 -0.84 2.42
N ARG A 88 14.60 -0.59 1.13
CA ARG A 88 15.86 -0.08 0.56
C ARG A 88 15.87 1.44 0.71
N ALA A 89 17.06 2.01 0.94
CA ALA A 89 17.26 3.45 1.01
C ALA A 89 17.26 4.07 -0.41
N GLU A 90 16.11 4.04 -1.07
CA GLU A 90 15.86 4.65 -2.38
C GLU A 90 14.48 5.27 -2.35
N LEU A 91 14.32 6.43 -3.01
CA LEU A 91 12.99 7.02 -3.21
C LEU A 91 12.20 6.09 -4.15
N SER A 92 11.41 5.22 -3.58
CA SER A 92 10.57 4.28 -4.34
C SER A 92 9.39 4.99 -4.98
N ALA A 93 8.75 4.35 -5.97
CA ALA A 93 7.52 4.86 -6.57
C ALA A 93 6.44 5.10 -5.50
N ASP A 94 6.35 4.23 -4.49
CA ASP A 94 5.40 4.35 -3.37
C ASP A 94 5.68 5.61 -2.53
N GLN A 95 6.97 5.94 -2.28
CA GLN A 95 7.33 7.13 -1.51
C GLN A 95 7.03 8.41 -2.27
N SER A 96 7.25 8.44 -3.60
CA SER A 96 6.86 9.59 -4.41
C SER A 96 5.34 9.73 -4.49
N GLY A 97 4.59 8.64 -4.58
CA GLY A 97 3.12 8.63 -4.48
C GLY A 97 2.65 9.22 -3.15
N THR A 98 3.16 8.70 -2.04
CA THR A 98 2.82 9.21 -0.70
C THR A 98 3.13 10.69 -0.53
N LEU A 99 4.26 11.18 -1.08
CA LEU A 99 4.57 12.61 -1.10
C LEU A 99 3.53 13.40 -1.89
N MET A 100 3.15 12.92 -3.07
CA MET A 100 2.16 13.60 -3.91
C MET A 100 0.81 13.70 -3.21
N HIS A 101 0.31 12.60 -2.63
CA HIS A 101 -0.93 12.59 -1.84
C HIS A 101 -0.85 13.58 -0.67
N TRP A 102 0.26 13.57 0.08
CA TRP A 102 0.41 14.50 1.20
C TRP A 102 0.41 15.96 0.75
N VAL A 103 1.10 16.30 -0.37
CA VAL A 103 1.10 17.67 -0.90
C VAL A 103 -0.29 18.10 -1.33
N LEU A 104 -1.04 17.21 -2.02
CA LEU A 104 -2.41 17.48 -2.44
C LEU A 104 -3.33 17.67 -1.23
N GLN A 105 -3.23 16.80 -0.22
CA GLN A 105 -3.99 16.92 1.02
C GLN A 105 -3.73 18.27 1.69
N MET A 106 -2.46 18.66 1.86
CA MET A 106 -2.14 19.92 2.52
C MET A 106 -2.62 21.15 1.74
N ALA A 107 -2.53 21.10 0.39
CA ALA A 107 -2.91 22.24 -0.47
C ALA A 107 -4.42 22.39 -0.68
N LEU A 108 -5.17 21.27 -0.68
CA LEU A 108 -6.59 21.24 -1.05
C LEU A 108 -7.52 21.04 0.17
N ASP A 109 -6.98 20.87 1.37
CA ASP A 109 -7.77 20.69 2.58
C ASP A 109 -8.70 21.91 2.79
N PRO A 110 -10.03 21.70 2.76
CA PRO A 110 -10.97 22.80 2.95
C PRO A 110 -11.00 23.34 4.39
N HIS A 111 -10.48 22.58 5.35
CA HIS A 111 -10.45 22.92 6.78
C HIS A 111 -9.04 22.68 7.36
N PRO A 112 -8.02 23.44 6.93
CA PRO A 112 -6.66 23.19 7.34
C PRO A 112 -6.50 23.36 8.87
N GLY A 113 -6.08 22.29 9.53
CA GLY A 113 -5.74 22.32 10.94
C GLY A 113 -4.46 23.11 11.23
N PRO A 114 -4.12 23.36 12.51
CA PRO A 114 -2.95 24.15 12.89
C PRO A 114 -1.61 23.57 12.41
N ASP A 115 -1.55 22.27 12.21
CA ASP A 115 -0.35 21.56 11.72
C ASP A 115 -0.22 21.56 10.18
N ASN A 116 -1.23 22.08 9.46
CA ASN A 116 -1.19 22.20 8.02
C ASN A 116 -0.33 23.41 7.64
N PRO A 117 0.74 23.23 6.83
CA PRO A 117 1.61 24.33 6.40
C PRO A 117 0.88 25.41 5.60
N CYS A 118 -0.30 25.12 5.06
CA CYS A 118 -1.13 26.06 4.30
C CYS A 118 -2.11 26.83 5.19
N ALA A 119 -2.17 26.54 6.50
CA ALA A 119 -3.05 27.25 7.41
C ALA A 119 -2.74 28.76 7.44
N GLY A 120 -3.74 29.59 7.15
CA GLY A 120 -3.60 31.04 7.10
C GLY A 120 -2.97 31.60 5.83
N LEU A 121 -2.66 30.78 4.83
CA LEU A 121 -2.25 31.26 3.50
C LEU A 121 -3.45 31.78 2.71
N GLN A 122 -3.13 32.49 1.62
CA GLN A 122 -4.12 32.92 0.64
C GLN A 122 -4.88 31.70 0.07
N PRO A 123 -6.20 31.82 -0.21
CA PRO A 123 -6.98 30.72 -0.76
C PRO A 123 -6.35 30.11 -2.00
N PHE A 124 -6.34 28.79 -2.09
CA PHE A 124 -5.73 28.03 -3.19
C PHE A 124 -6.15 28.51 -4.58
N LEU A 125 -7.43 28.87 -4.76
CA LEU A 125 -7.97 29.33 -6.04
C LEU A 125 -7.49 30.73 -6.45
N ASP A 126 -7.00 31.53 -5.51
CA ASP A 126 -6.56 32.90 -5.77
C ASP A 126 -5.06 32.99 -6.10
N LEU A 127 -4.32 31.88 -5.93
CA LEU A 127 -2.89 31.84 -6.22
C LEU A 127 -2.63 31.93 -7.73
N ASP A 128 -1.65 32.75 -8.12
CA ASP A 128 -1.09 32.74 -9.47
C ASP A 128 -0.06 31.61 -9.67
N ASP A 129 0.51 31.47 -10.85
CA ASP A 129 1.44 30.38 -11.17
C ASP A 129 2.75 30.48 -10.37
N GLU A 130 3.19 31.70 -10.08
CA GLU A 130 4.44 31.94 -9.32
C GLU A 130 4.24 31.59 -7.84
N ALA A 131 3.15 32.03 -7.23
CA ALA A 131 2.77 31.67 -5.88
C ALA A 131 2.52 30.16 -5.74
N MET A 132 1.93 29.53 -6.77
CA MET A 132 1.72 28.09 -6.79
C MET A 132 3.05 27.30 -6.84
N ALA A 133 4.04 27.81 -7.60
CA ALA A 133 5.37 27.20 -7.61
C ALA A 133 6.08 27.32 -6.26
N VAL A 134 5.92 28.45 -5.57
CA VAL A 134 6.44 28.65 -4.21
C VAL A 134 5.75 27.69 -3.24
N LEU A 135 4.43 27.58 -3.27
CA LEU A 135 3.66 26.67 -2.42
C LEU A 135 4.09 25.22 -2.63
N ALA A 136 4.16 24.74 -3.87
CA ALA A 136 4.62 23.38 -4.19
C ALA A 136 6.04 23.14 -3.68
N GLY A 137 6.92 24.11 -3.83
CA GLY A 137 8.29 24.05 -3.30
C GLY A 137 8.33 23.89 -1.78
N LEU A 138 7.59 24.72 -1.06
CA LEU A 138 7.49 24.67 0.40
C LEU A 138 6.94 23.32 0.90
N LEU A 139 5.86 22.83 0.31
CA LEU A 139 5.25 21.57 0.72
C LEU A 139 6.16 20.37 0.47
N VAL A 140 6.82 20.30 -0.69
CA VAL A 140 7.77 19.22 -0.99
C VAL A 140 8.98 19.26 -0.03
N GLU A 141 9.50 20.43 0.30
CA GLU A 141 10.59 20.59 1.26
C GLU A 141 10.16 20.21 2.67
N GLU A 142 8.98 20.61 3.09
CA GLU A 142 8.47 20.29 4.41
C GLU A 142 8.24 18.78 4.57
N TYR A 143 7.68 18.12 3.55
CA TYR A 143 7.58 16.66 3.53
C TYR A 143 8.95 15.99 3.61
N ALA A 144 9.91 16.46 2.82
CA ALA A 144 11.27 15.91 2.82
C ALA A 144 11.92 16.00 4.20
N LYS A 145 11.82 17.16 4.87
CA LYS A 145 12.34 17.35 6.24
C LYS A 145 11.72 16.40 7.26
N ARG A 146 10.40 16.15 7.16
CA ARG A 146 9.68 15.33 8.14
C ARG A 146 9.88 13.83 7.94
N TYR A 147 9.96 13.37 6.69
CA TYR A 147 9.78 11.94 6.39
C TYR A 147 10.94 11.31 5.61
N LEU A 148 11.86 12.10 5.07
CA LEU A 148 12.93 11.60 4.21
C LEU A 148 14.31 11.99 4.78
N PRO A 149 15.03 11.05 5.43
CA PRO A 149 16.25 11.37 6.18
C PRO A 149 17.52 11.53 5.32
N GLU A 150 17.42 11.47 3.98
CA GLU A 150 18.59 11.43 3.10
C GLU A 150 18.88 12.78 2.45
N ASP A 151 20.14 13.25 2.60
CA ASP A 151 20.68 14.44 1.94
C ASP A 151 21.77 14.03 0.94
N THR A 152 21.37 13.52 -0.22
CA THR A 152 22.27 13.19 -1.31
C THR A 152 21.96 14.04 -2.55
N ALA A 153 22.98 14.32 -3.37
CA ALA A 153 22.81 15.10 -4.62
C ALA A 153 21.76 14.46 -5.56
N ARG A 154 21.67 13.12 -5.58
CA ARG A 154 20.63 12.40 -6.33
C ARG A 154 19.25 12.68 -5.77
N PHE A 155 19.13 12.74 -4.45
CA PHE A 155 17.87 13.03 -3.76
C PHE A 155 17.42 14.47 -4.04
N ALA A 156 18.32 15.44 -3.94
CA ALA A 156 18.04 16.84 -4.30
C ALA A 156 17.54 16.99 -5.74
N TYR A 157 18.13 16.25 -6.69
CA TYR A 157 17.67 16.23 -8.09
C TYR A 157 16.25 15.65 -8.21
N LEU A 158 15.95 14.54 -7.52
CA LEU A 158 14.61 13.95 -7.53
C LEU A 158 13.57 14.89 -6.93
N LEU A 159 13.90 15.55 -5.82
CA LEU A 159 13.02 16.56 -5.21
C LEU A 159 12.76 17.73 -6.16
N SER A 160 13.77 18.22 -6.89
CA SER A 160 13.58 19.30 -7.86
C SER A 160 12.63 18.92 -8.98
N ARG A 161 12.68 17.66 -9.46
CA ARG A 161 11.72 17.15 -10.44
C ARG A 161 10.31 17.03 -9.86
N LEU A 162 10.20 16.54 -8.61
CA LEU A 162 8.90 16.44 -7.92
C LEU A 162 8.28 17.82 -7.72
N LYS A 163 9.05 18.82 -7.29
CA LYS A 163 8.56 20.22 -7.18
C LYS A 163 7.95 20.69 -8.49
N LYS A 164 8.65 20.52 -9.60
CA LYS A 164 8.15 20.91 -10.92
C LYS A 164 6.87 20.17 -11.32
N SER A 165 6.81 18.86 -11.06
CA SER A 165 5.61 18.07 -11.34
C SER A 165 4.45 18.49 -10.45
N MET A 166 4.68 18.76 -9.18
CA MET A 166 3.65 19.22 -8.24
C MET A 166 3.13 20.62 -8.59
N THR A 167 4.01 21.53 -8.99
CA THR A 167 3.58 22.84 -9.50
C THR A 167 2.60 22.71 -10.67
N GLY A 168 2.96 21.90 -11.67
CA GLY A 168 2.09 21.68 -12.83
C GLY A 168 0.74 21.05 -12.44
N LEU A 169 0.75 20.08 -11.53
CA LEU A 169 -0.47 19.43 -11.04
C LEU A 169 -1.36 20.39 -10.25
N LEU A 170 -0.78 21.18 -9.34
CA LEU A 170 -1.54 22.15 -8.55
C LEU A 170 -2.13 23.28 -9.42
N CYS A 171 -1.38 23.79 -10.39
CA CYS A 171 -1.91 24.75 -11.37
C CYS A 171 -3.09 24.15 -12.16
N TYR A 172 -2.94 22.93 -12.65
CA TYR A 172 -4.01 22.22 -13.36
C TYR A 172 -5.27 22.08 -12.48
N LEU A 173 -5.12 21.61 -11.23
CA LEU A 173 -6.26 21.45 -10.30
C LEU A 173 -6.92 22.78 -9.94
N ARG A 174 -6.14 23.86 -9.76
CA ARG A 174 -6.68 25.20 -9.55
C ARG A 174 -7.56 25.62 -10.74
N ASP A 175 -7.07 25.44 -11.95
CA ASP A 175 -7.78 25.86 -13.15
C ASP A 175 -9.03 25.02 -13.41
N GLU A 176 -8.99 23.72 -13.14
CA GLU A 176 -10.16 22.83 -13.13
C GLU A 176 -11.21 23.28 -12.11
N GLN A 177 -10.78 23.55 -10.87
CA GLN A 177 -11.70 23.98 -9.81
C GLN A 177 -12.32 25.37 -10.10
N ARG A 178 -11.61 26.27 -10.77
CA ARG A 178 -12.14 27.56 -11.20
C ARG A 178 -13.27 27.43 -12.22
N GLN A 179 -13.22 26.38 -13.05
CA GLN A 179 -14.23 26.10 -14.08
C GLN A 179 -15.34 25.17 -13.60
N SER A 180 -15.15 24.51 -12.49
CA SER A 180 -16.07 23.52 -11.93
C SER A 180 -16.92 24.11 -10.82
N SER A 181 -18.17 23.62 -10.71
CA SER A 181 -19.01 23.83 -9.52
C SER A 181 -18.69 22.87 -8.37
N PHE A 182 -17.89 21.84 -8.61
CA PHE A 182 -17.43 20.92 -7.57
C PHE A 182 -16.40 21.58 -6.67
N LYS A 183 -16.58 21.38 -5.36
CA LYS A 183 -15.62 21.86 -4.35
C LYS A 183 -15.16 20.67 -3.51
N PRO A 184 -13.90 20.61 -3.09
CA PRO A 184 -13.44 19.61 -2.16
C PRO A 184 -14.20 19.73 -0.83
N VAL A 185 -14.70 18.63 -0.34
CA VAL A 185 -15.44 18.56 0.94
C VAL A 185 -14.53 18.00 2.04
N ALA A 186 -13.70 17.06 1.71
CA ALA A 186 -12.70 16.46 2.58
C ALA A 186 -11.55 15.90 1.74
N CYS A 187 -10.38 15.79 2.32
CA CYS A 187 -9.22 15.09 1.78
C CYS A 187 -8.89 13.94 2.72
N GLU A 188 -8.49 12.78 2.16
CA GLU A 188 -8.14 11.57 2.93
C GLU A 188 -9.26 11.15 3.89
N LEU A 189 -10.51 11.13 3.39
CA LEU A 189 -11.69 10.80 4.18
C LEU A 189 -11.62 9.36 4.70
N LYS A 190 -11.53 9.20 6.01
CA LYS A 190 -11.45 7.89 6.66
C LYS A 190 -12.82 7.21 6.70
N ILE A 191 -12.85 5.92 6.35
CA ILE A 191 -14.02 5.06 6.52
C ILE A 191 -13.68 4.01 7.59
N GLY A 192 -14.48 3.96 8.64
CA GLY A 192 -14.25 2.99 9.72
C GLY A 192 -14.66 3.52 11.10
N PRO A 193 -14.03 3.03 12.16
CA PRO A 193 -14.26 3.52 13.51
C PRO A 193 -13.42 4.78 13.77
N GLY A 194 -14.01 5.82 14.33
CA GLY A 194 -13.37 7.09 14.67
C GLY A 194 -14.40 8.20 14.72
N GLU A 195 -14.12 9.26 15.46
CA GLU A 195 -15.04 10.41 15.59
C GLU A 195 -15.13 11.19 14.27
N ASP A 196 -14.00 11.28 13.53
CA ASP A 196 -13.90 11.99 12.25
C ASP A 196 -14.00 11.06 11.03
N ALA A 197 -14.46 9.81 11.21
CA ALA A 197 -14.56 8.83 10.14
C ALA A 197 -16.01 8.57 9.75
N VAL A 198 -16.24 8.37 8.44
CA VAL A 198 -17.54 7.87 7.95
C VAL A 198 -17.69 6.41 8.36
N ARG A 199 -18.88 6.04 8.85
CA ARG A 199 -19.15 4.69 9.30
C ARG A 199 -19.05 3.68 8.16
N GLY A 200 -18.11 2.74 8.27
CA GLY A 200 -17.96 1.64 7.32
C GLY A 200 -19.06 0.58 7.44
N GLN A 201 -19.32 -0.12 6.32
CA GLN A 201 -20.26 -1.23 6.27
C GLN A 201 -19.77 -2.38 7.17
N THR A 202 -20.69 -2.98 7.94
CA THR A 202 -20.39 -4.13 8.80
C THR A 202 -21.23 -5.32 8.38
N TYR A 203 -20.60 -6.47 8.21
CA TYR A 203 -21.25 -7.74 7.87
C TYR A 203 -21.10 -8.71 9.03
N CYS A 204 -22.18 -9.46 9.32
CA CYS A 204 -22.16 -10.54 10.31
C CYS A 204 -21.96 -11.88 9.61
N LEU A 205 -21.01 -12.66 10.08
CA LEU A 205 -20.76 -14.02 9.61
C LEU A 205 -21.67 -15.03 10.34
N SER A 206 -21.84 -16.21 9.76
CA SER A 206 -22.68 -17.28 10.32
C SER A 206 -22.22 -17.79 11.70
N ASP A 207 -20.96 -17.60 12.05
CA ASP A 207 -20.34 -17.98 13.33
C ASP A 207 -20.38 -16.87 14.39
N GLY A 208 -21.08 -15.76 14.11
CA GLY A 208 -21.22 -14.61 15.00
C GLY A 208 -20.06 -13.63 14.98
N ARG A 209 -19.03 -13.86 14.17
CA ARG A 209 -17.97 -12.86 13.92
C ARG A 209 -18.48 -11.74 13.03
N THR A 210 -17.86 -10.58 13.14
CA THR A 210 -18.20 -9.42 12.30
C THR A 210 -17.02 -8.99 11.45
N VAL A 211 -17.30 -8.60 10.21
CA VAL A 211 -16.35 -7.99 9.26
C VAL A 211 -16.79 -6.56 9.03
N GLN A 212 -15.89 -5.62 9.24
CA GLN A 212 -16.11 -4.21 8.95
C GLN A 212 -15.18 -3.75 7.85
N LEU A 213 -15.73 -3.13 6.81
CA LEU A 213 -14.94 -2.48 5.77
C LEU A 213 -14.37 -1.16 6.33
N ILE A 214 -13.08 -0.99 6.14
CA ILE A 214 -12.35 0.22 6.53
C ILE A 214 -11.51 0.70 5.34
N GLY A 215 -11.25 1.98 5.24
CA GLY A 215 -10.45 2.54 4.17
C GLY A 215 -10.25 4.03 4.31
N THR A 216 -9.61 4.60 3.29
CA THR A 216 -9.49 6.04 3.08
C THR A 216 -9.93 6.34 1.66
N VAL A 217 -10.62 7.45 1.46
CA VAL A 217 -10.98 8.00 0.14
C VAL A 217 -10.17 9.27 -0.04
N ASP A 218 -9.38 9.29 -1.11
CA ASP A 218 -8.53 10.42 -1.49
C ASP A 218 -9.32 11.59 -2.07
#